data_cbcb87b55cdaff24c10bfaead67ca95f
#
_entry.id   cbcb87b55cdaff24c10bfaead67ca95f
#
_cell.length_a   1.000
_cell.length_b   1.000
_cell.length_c   1.000
_cell.angle_alpha   90.00
_cell.angle_beta   90.00
_cell.angle_gamma   90.00
#
_symmetry.space_group_name_H-M   'P 1'
#
loop_
_entity.id
_entity.type
_entity.pdbx_description
1 polymer ?
#
loop_
_entity_poly.entity_id
_entity_poly.type
_entity_poly.pdbx_seq_one_letter_code
_entity_poly.pdbx_strand_id
1 'polypeptide(L)'
;MTHRVVTSAVLLVLLFAACQRLPDAQTNRSATKSFSAADLSKLRWIEGTWRGSGVDQAPFFERYRFENDSTLVVDTFPDEKLDKVAETSRFELKDGRFGNGSYVASSIDDNGINFEPLANANNSFRWERISENTWKATLKWPAKGDKPARERVYNMERIPGK
;
A
#
# COMPACT_ATOMS: atom_id res chain seq x y z
N MET A 1 63.34 -63.16 35.93
CA MET A 1 62.00 -62.78 36.41
C MET A 1 61.95 -61.27 36.33
N THR A 2 61.41 -60.72 35.28
CA THR A 2 61.37 -59.29 34.97
C THR A 2 59.95 -58.76 34.92
N HIS A 3 59.53 -57.98 35.93
CA HIS A 3 58.21 -57.36 35.97
C HIS A 3 58.21 -56.07 35.09
N ARG A 4 57.42 -56.11 34.03
CA ARG A 4 57.11 -54.89 33.24
C ARG A 4 55.94 -54.16 33.88
N VAL A 5 56.19 -52.95 34.31
CA VAL A 5 55.14 -51.99 34.76
C VAL A 5 54.59 -51.33 33.49
N VAL A 6 53.29 -51.50 33.24
CA VAL A 6 52.56 -50.81 32.16
C VAL A 6 51.95 -49.58 32.75
N THR A 7 52.44 -48.39 32.34
CA THR A 7 51.90 -47.12 32.73
C THR A 7 50.77 -46.74 31.74
N SER A 8 49.53 -46.80 32.20
CA SER A 8 48.36 -46.32 31.42
C SER A 8 48.29 -44.81 31.44
N ALA A 9 48.51 -44.17 30.31
CA ALA A 9 48.26 -42.75 30.11
C ALA A 9 46.74 -42.53 29.84
N VAL A 10 46.07 -41.86 30.76
CA VAL A 10 44.69 -41.43 30.59
C VAL A 10 44.65 -40.14 29.79
N LEU A 11 44.24 -40.20 28.53
CA LEU A 11 44.08 -39.09 27.64
C LEU A 11 42.71 -38.41 27.93
N LEU A 12 42.72 -37.26 28.60
CA LEU A 12 41.54 -36.47 28.90
C LEU A 12 41.21 -35.65 27.65
N VAL A 13 40.25 -36.09 26.86
CA VAL A 13 39.71 -35.34 25.72
C VAL A 13 38.70 -34.31 26.22
N LEU A 14 39.13 -33.05 26.29
CA LEU A 14 38.24 -31.92 26.52
C LEU A 14 37.43 -31.61 25.26
N LEU A 15 36.19 -32.04 25.23
CA LEU A 15 35.20 -31.65 24.23
C LEU A 15 34.78 -30.18 24.46
N PHE A 16 35.40 -29.26 23.72
CA PHE A 16 34.89 -27.89 23.57
C PHE A 16 33.64 -27.98 22.69
N ALA A 17 32.45 -27.94 23.32
CA ALA A 17 31.19 -27.69 22.64
C ALA A 17 31.19 -26.22 22.19
N ALA A 18 31.64 -25.96 20.95
CA ALA A 18 31.45 -24.70 20.29
C ALA A 18 29.95 -24.52 20.02
N CYS A 19 29.28 -23.75 20.89
CA CYS A 19 27.93 -23.23 20.62
C CYS A 19 28.03 -22.30 19.42
N GLN A 20 27.89 -22.85 18.22
CA GLN A 20 27.69 -22.05 17.00
C GLN A 20 26.30 -21.40 17.12
N ARG A 21 26.29 -20.14 17.52
CA ARG A 21 25.08 -19.29 17.35
C ARG A 21 24.83 -19.18 15.87
N LEU A 22 23.79 -19.85 15.40
CA LEU A 22 23.21 -19.61 14.09
C LEU A 22 22.89 -18.11 14.02
N PRO A 23 23.28 -17.39 12.95
CA PRO A 23 22.82 -16.04 12.77
C PRO A 23 21.31 -16.08 12.67
N ASP A 24 20.64 -15.37 13.58
CA ASP A 24 19.21 -15.12 13.48
C ASP A 24 18.96 -14.56 12.07
N ALA A 25 18.25 -15.33 11.27
CA ALA A 25 17.70 -14.83 10.02
C ALA A 25 16.78 -13.67 10.40
N GLN A 26 17.33 -12.45 10.41
CA GLN A 26 16.53 -11.23 10.44
C GLN A 26 15.63 -11.29 9.23
N THR A 27 14.42 -11.81 9.44
CA THR A 27 13.31 -11.64 8.51
C THR A 27 13.16 -10.13 8.37
N ASN A 28 13.64 -9.59 7.26
CA ASN A 28 13.39 -8.22 6.84
C ASN A 28 11.86 -8.11 6.61
N ARG A 29 11.09 -8.04 7.71
CA ARG A 29 9.76 -7.48 7.68
C ARG A 29 9.98 -6.02 7.34
N SER A 30 9.81 -5.68 6.07
CA SER A 30 9.63 -4.29 5.66
C SER A 30 8.64 -3.69 6.66
N ALA A 31 9.12 -2.78 7.51
CA ALA A 31 8.27 -2.14 8.50
C ALA A 31 7.12 -1.50 7.73
N THR A 32 5.92 -2.06 7.88
CA THR A 32 4.72 -1.51 7.26
C THR A 32 4.61 -0.09 7.78
N LYS A 33 4.70 0.90 6.89
CA LYS A 33 4.66 2.31 7.27
C LYS A 33 3.34 2.56 8.00
N SER A 34 3.43 3.09 9.22
CA SER A 34 2.27 3.46 10.01
C SER A 34 1.88 4.89 9.68
N PHE A 35 0.60 5.13 9.41
CA PHE A 35 0.02 6.44 9.13
C PHE A 35 -0.79 6.96 10.31
N SER A 36 -0.98 8.26 10.34
CA SER A 36 -1.75 9.00 11.34
C SER A 36 -2.80 9.89 10.67
N ALA A 37 -3.72 10.48 11.45
CA ALA A 37 -4.66 11.49 10.96
C ALA A 37 -3.93 12.71 10.36
N ALA A 38 -2.76 13.08 10.90
CA ALA A 38 -1.92 14.14 10.34
C ALA A 38 -1.38 13.81 8.93
N ASP A 39 -1.10 12.53 8.65
CA ASP A 39 -0.72 12.12 7.29
C ASP A 39 -1.92 12.22 6.35
N LEU A 40 -3.12 11.83 6.80
CA LEU A 40 -4.34 11.93 5.99
C LEU A 40 -4.73 13.38 5.71
N SER A 41 -4.41 14.32 6.60
CA SER A 41 -4.68 15.74 6.36
C SER A 41 -3.99 16.29 5.10
N LYS A 42 -2.87 15.71 4.69
CA LYS A 42 -2.16 16.02 3.43
C LYS A 42 -2.99 15.69 2.19
N LEU A 43 -4.00 14.85 2.31
CA LEU A 43 -4.88 14.44 1.20
C LEU A 43 -6.14 15.31 1.06
N ARG A 44 -6.32 16.35 1.89
CA ARG A 44 -7.52 17.22 1.84
C ARG A 44 -7.72 17.91 0.49
N TRP A 45 -6.69 18.04 -0.32
CA TRP A 45 -6.77 18.57 -1.68
C TRP A 45 -7.69 17.75 -2.61
N ILE A 46 -7.93 16.45 -2.32
CA ILE A 46 -8.77 15.58 -3.14
C ILE A 46 -10.27 15.82 -2.89
N GLU A 47 -10.66 16.45 -1.78
CA GLU A 47 -12.06 16.72 -1.46
C GLU A 47 -12.73 17.53 -2.56
N GLY A 48 -13.95 17.14 -2.92
CA GLY A 48 -14.77 17.76 -3.94
C GLY A 48 -15.31 16.76 -4.94
N THR A 49 -15.91 17.28 -6.01
CA THR A 49 -16.50 16.49 -7.09
C THR A 49 -15.63 16.59 -8.34
N TRP A 50 -15.44 15.47 -8.99
CA TRP A 50 -14.46 15.32 -10.06
C TRP A 50 -15.06 14.59 -11.25
N ARG A 51 -14.67 15.02 -12.45
CA ARG A 51 -14.89 14.32 -13.71
C ARG A 51 -13.60 13.61 -14.10
N GLY A 52 -13.67 12.31 -14.19
CA GLY A 52 -12.56 11.48 -14.64
C GLY A 52 -12.63 11.21 -16.14
N SER A 53 -11.47 11.19 -16.81
CA SER A 53 -11.30 10.83 -18.21
C SER A 53 -10.07 9.95 -18.41
N GLY A 54 -10.15 9.02 -19.36
CA GLY A 54 -9.05 8.12 -19.71
C GLY A 54 -9.11 7.79 -21.20
N VAL A 55 -8.06 7.16 -21.72
CA VAL A 55 -8.02 6.69 -23.11
C VAL A 55 -9.05 5.57 -23.28
N ASP A 56 -9.86 5.65 -24.33
CA ASP A 56 -10.89 4.66 -24.72
C ASP A 56 -11.92 4.37 -23.60
N GLN A 57 -12.22 5.38 -22.77
CA GLN A 57 -13.18 5.27 -21.70
C GLN A 57 -14.14 6.46 -21.69
N ALA A 58 -15.43 6.20 -21.50
CA ALA A 58 -16.40 7.24 -21.22
C ALA A 58 -16.04 7.99 -19.93
N PRO A 59 -16.33 9.29 -19.85
CA PRO A 59 -16.18 10.04 -18.62
C PRO A 59 -16.91 9.38 -17.46
N PHE A 60 -16.33 9.48 -16.27
CA PHE A 60 -16.94 9.03 -15.02
C PHE A 60 -16.89 10.14 -13.97
N PHE A 61 -17.67 10.03 -12.92
CA PHE A 61 -17.88 11.08 -11.94
C PHE A 61 -17.75 10.53 -10.54
N GLU A 62 -16.96 11.21 -9.70
CA GLU A 62 -16.70 10.81 -8.33
C GLU A 62 -16.71 12.01 -7.40
N ARG A 63 -17.18 11.79 -6.16
CA ARG A 63 -17.09 12.78 -5.09
C ARG A 63 -16.29 12.21 -3.94
N TYR A 64 -15.29 12.96 -3.53
CA TYR A 64 -14.41 12.64 -2.41
C TYR A 64 -14.73 13.55 -1.24
N ARG A 65 -14.92 12.98 -0.07
CA ARG A 65 -15.16 13.72 1.17
C ARG A 65 -14.56 12.99 2.35
N PHE A 66 -13.96 13.74 3.27
CA PHE A 66 -13.59 13.17 4.56
C PHE A 66 -14.80 13.23 5.50
N GLU A 67 -15.24 12.08 5.99
CA GLU A 67 -16.30 11.97 6.97
C GLU A 67 -15.81 12.36 8.37
N ASN A 68 -14.54 12.08 8.64
CA ASN A 68 -13.78 12.48 9.83
C ASN A 68 -12.27 12.44 9.49
N ASP A 69 -11.39 12.65 10.47
CA ASP A 69 -9.94 12.69 10.25
C ASP A 69 -9.31 11.31 9.90
N SER A 70 -10.08 10.23 9.96
CA SER A 70 -9.63 8.87 9.70
C SER A 70 -10.36 8.17 8.57
N THR A 71 -11.37 8.80 7.94
CA THR A 71 -12.22 8.15 6.94
C THR A 71 -12.44 9.05 5.73
N LEU A 72 -11.94 8.61 4.58
CA LEU A 72 -12.23 9.19 3.26
C LEU A 72 -13.31 8.35 2.58
N VAL A 73 -14.35 8.99 2.13
CA VAL A 73 -15.47 8.40 1.39
C VAL A 73 -15.40 8.84 -0.06
N VAL A 74 -15.58 7.89 -0.97
CA VAL A 74 -15.63 8.10 -2.43
C VAL A 74 -16.98 7.62 -2.92
N ASP A 75 -17.81 8.54 -3.38
CA ASP A 75 -19.09 8.25 -4.02
C ASP A 75 -18.91 8.33 -5.54
N THR A 76 -19.30 7.27 -6.26
CA THR A 76 -19.30 7.21 -7.72
C THR A 76 -20.69 7.49 -8.25
N PHE A 77 -20.79 8.23 -9.35
CA PHE A 77 -22.05 8.62 -9.98
C PHE A 77 -22.14 8.07 -11.41
N PRO A 78 -23.35 7.68 -11.86
CA PRO A 78 -23.54 7.12 -13.21
C PRO A 78 -23.39 8.18 -14.31
N ASP A 79 -23.66 9.45 -14.00
CA ASP A 79 -23.63 10.56 -14.96
C ASP A 79 -23.31 11.91 -14.28
N GLU A 80 -23.23 12.97 -15.11
CA GLU A 80 -22.89 14.32 -14.71
C GLU A 80 -23.95 15.05 -13.87
N LYS A 81 -25.16 14.52 -13.74
CA LYS A 81 -26.22 15.11 -12.92
C LYS A 81 -25.90 14.99 -11.44
N LEU A 82 -25.16 13.95 -11.03
CA LEU A 82 -24.69 13.72 -9.66
C LEU A 82 -25.83 13.62 -8.62
N ASP A 83 -27.01 13.25 -9.07
CA ASP A 83 -28.22 13.17 -8.25
C ASP A 83 -28.39 11.82 -7.55
N LYS A 84 -27.75 10.76 -8.08
CA LYS A 84 -27.84 9.41 -7.53
C LYS A 84 -26.46 8.78 -7.41
N VAL A 85 -26.08 8.42 -6.19
CA VAL A 85 -24.87 7.64 -5.93
C VAL A 85 -25.06 6.22 -6.47
N ALA A 86 -24.15 5.74 -7.30
CA ALA A 86 -24.12 4.38 -7.83
C ALA A 86 -23.40 3.43 -6.87
N GLU A 87 -22.26 3.87 -6.33
CA GLU A 87 -21.44 3.09 -5.43
C GLU A 87 -20.76 4.02 -4.42
N THR A 88 -20.50 3.52 -3.22
CA THR A 88 -19.72 4.21 -2.19
C THR A 88 -18.59 3.31 -1.73
N SER A 89 -17.35 3.80 -1.83
CA SER A 89 -16.15 3.20 -1.26
C SER A 89 -15.69 3.99 -0.04
N ARG A 90 -15.14 3.28 0.95
CA ARG A 90 -14.62 3.87 2.19
C ARG A 90 -13.17 3.45 2.38
N PHE A 91 -12.29 4.44 2.56
CA PHE A 91 -10.92 4.23 2.97
C PHE A 91 -10.78 4.65 4.43
N GLU A 92 -10.33 3.74 5.28
CA GLU A 92 -10.29 3.94 6.72
C GLU A 92 -8.88 3.77 7.27
N LEU A 93 -8.52 4.64 8.21
CA LEU A 93 -7.31 4.52 9.00
C LEU A 93 -7.60 3.65 10.22
N LYS A 94 -7.05 2.44 10.25
CA LYS A 94 -7.15 1.49 11.36
C LYS A 94 -5.77 0.93 11.70
N ASP A 95 -5.37 1.00 12.95
CA ASP A 95 -4.08 0.48 13.45
C ASP A 95 -2.88 0.97 12.61
N GLY A 96 -2.90 2.26 12.23
CA GLY A 96 -1.86 2.87 11.41
C GLY A 96 -1.88 2.47 9.94
N ARG A 97 -2.88 1.73 9.48
CA ARG A 97 -3.05 1.33 8.08
C ARG A 97 -4.24 2.07 7.47
N PHE A 98 -4.03 2.70 6.33
CA PHE A 98 -5.09 3.39 5.60
C PHE A 98 -5.45 2.61 4.33
N GLY A 99 -6.73 2.28 4.13
CA GLY A 99 -7.17 1.48 2.99
C GLY A 99 -8.65 1.14 2.99
N ASN A 100 -9.10 0.34 2.02
CA ASN A 100 -10.51 -0.01 1.80
C ASN A 100 -10.79 -1.53 1.75
N GLY A 101 -9.90 -2.36 2.31
CA GLY A 101 -10.06 -3.82 2.29
C GLY A 101 -9.54 -4.51 1.02
N SER A 102 -9.49 -3.82 -0.13
CA SER A 102 -8.84 -4.30 -1.37
C SER A 102 -7.45 -3.70 -1.57
N TYR A 103 -7.20 -2.53 -0.99
CA TYR A 103 -5.98 -1.77 -1.11
C TYR A 103 -5.54 -1.21 0.23
N VAL A 104 -4.24 -1.05 0.39
CA VAL A 104 -3.62 -0.40 1.55
C VAL A 104 -2.60 0.64 1.08
N ALA A 105 -2.58 1.79 1.75
CA ALA A 105 -1.59 2.82 1.46
C ALA A 105 -0.18 2.32 1.77
N SER A 106 0.75 2.58 0.87
CA SER A 106 2.19 2.33 1.04
C SER A 106 2.98 3.61 1.28
N SER A 107 2.48 4.75 0.79
CA SER A 107 3.04 6.07 1.09
C SER A 107 1.99 7.16 0.96
N ILE A 108 2.12 8.20 1.78
CA ILE A 108 1.37 9.46 1.72
C ILE A 108 2.39 10.59 1.78
N ASP A 109 2.26 11.55 0.87
CA ASP A 109 3.03 12.79 0.84
C ASP A 109 2.12 13.98 0.49
N ASP A 110 2.66 15.20 0.42
CA ASP A 110 1.88 16.41 0.15
C ASP A 110 1.29 16.45 -1.28
N ASN A 111 1.83 15.62 -2.18
CA ASN A 111 1.42 15.56 -3.58
C ASN A 111 0.61 14.30 -3.92
N GLY A 112 0.45 13.35 -3.00
CA GLY A 112 -0.34 12.18 -3.33
C GLY A 112 -0.23 11.00 -2.38
N ILE A 113 -0.79 9.88 -2.85
CA ILE A 113 -0.84 8.64 -2.10
C ILE A 113 -0.63 7.46 -3.06
N ASN A 114 0.16 6.48 -2.64
CA ASN A 114 0.30 5.20 -3.33
C ASN A 114 -0.46 4.12 -2.57
N PHE A 115 -1.15 3.27 -3.32
CA PHE A 115 -1.85 2.11 -2.80
C PHE A 115 -1.30 0.82 -3.40
N GLU A 116 -1.10 -0.16 -2.54
CA GLU A 116 -0.74 -1.53 -2.91
C GLU A 116 -1.94 -2.46 -2.79
N PRO A 117 -2.06 -3.46 -3.67
CA PRO A 117 -3.15 -4.41 -3.63
C PRO A 117 -3.05 -5.35 -2.41
N LEU A 118 -4.20 -5.70 -1.85
CA LEU A 118 -4.37 -6.85 -0.98
C LEU A 118 -4.76 -8.08 -1.82
N ALA A 119 -5.01 -9.23 -1.18
CA ALA A 119 -5.19 -10.52 -1.85
C ALA A 119 -6.29 -10.56 -2.93
N ASN A 120 -7.26 -9.66 -2.86
CA ASN A 120 -8.40 -9.58 -3.79
C ASN A 120 -8.22 -8.56 -4.93
N ALA A 121 -7.06 -7.92 -5.02
CA ALA A 121 -6.72 -6.98 -6.09
C ALA A 121 -5.39 -7.36 -6.76
N ASN A 122 -5.16 -6.90 -7.99
CA ASN A 122 -4.00 -7.32 -8.80
C ASN A 122 -3.26 -6.15 -9.44
N ASN A 123 -3.56 -4.92 -9.03
CA ASN A 123 -2.88 -3.71 -9.49
C ASN A 123 -2.57 -2.81 -8.30
N SER A 124 -1.50 -2.06 -8.37
CA SER A 124 -1.28 -0.90 -7.51
C SER A 124 -1.83 0.36 -8.17
N PHE A 125 -2.02 1.43 -7.41
CA PHE A 125 -2.36 2.72 -7.99
C PHE A 125 -1.83 3.89 -7.16
N ARG A 126 -1.68 5.04 -7.83
CA ARG A 126 -1.29 6.32 -7.24
C ARG A 126 -2.33 7.38 -7.58
N TRP A 127 -2.72 8.16 -6.59
CA TRP A 127 -3.37 9.46 -6.78
C TRP A 127 -2.33 10.56 -6.62
N GLU A 128 -2.24 11.45 -7.60
CA GLU A 128 -1.21 12.48 -7.64
C GLU A 128 -1.82 13.84 -7.97
N ARG A 129 -1.66 14.78 -7.06
CA ARG A 129 -2.08 16.17 -7.25
C ARG A 129 -1.21 16.84 -8.32
N ILE A 130 -1.84 17.46 -9.31
CA ILE A 130 -1.18 18.23 -10.36
C ILE A 130 -1.37 19.73 -10.12
N SER A 131 -2.60 20.13 -9.73
CA SER A 131 -2.94 21.50 -9.40
C SER A 131 -4.07 21.52 -8.36
N GLU A 132 -4.64 22.70 -8.08
CA GLU A 132 -5.84 22.82 -7.25
C GLU A 132 -7.07 22.15 -7.88
N ASN A 133 -7.16 22.18 -9.22
CA ASN A 133 -8.32 21.72 -9.97
C ASN A 133 -8.07 20.47 -10.81
N THR A 134 -6.91 19.87 -10.71
CA THR A 134 -6.56 18.66 -11.46
C THR A 134 -5.69 17.71 -10.65
N TRP A 135 -5.97 16.42 -10.79
CA TRP A 135 -5.11 15.35 -10.31
C TRP A 135 -5.19 14.15 -11.26
N LYS A 136 -4.33 13.18 -11.10
CA LYS A 136 -4.36 11.94 -11.91
C LYS A 136 -4.36 10.70 -11.04
N ALA A 137 -5.07 9.68 -11.49
CA ALA A 137 -4.98 8.32 -10.99
C ALA A 137 -4.18 7.47 -11.98
N THR A 138 -3.08 6.87 -11.51
CA THR A 138 -2.26 5.96 -12.32
C THR A 138 -2.38 4.55 -11.77
N LEU A 139 -2.96 3.64 -12.53
CA LEU A 139 -3.11 2.23 -12.19
C LEU A 139 -2.04 1.41 -12.88
N LYS A 140 -1.37 0.50 -12.14
CA LYS A 140 -0.28 -0.33 -12.66
C LYS A 140 -0.54 -1.81 -12.39
N TRP A 141 -0.54 -2.61 -13.43
CA TRP A 141 -0.60 -4.07 -13.37
C TRP A 141 0.79 -4.63 -13.66
N PRO A 142 1.36 -5.44 -12.77
CA PRO A 142 2.61 -6.12 -13.05
C PRO A 142 2.46 -7.14 -14.19
N ALA A 143 3.56 -7.51 -14.82
CA ALA A 143 3.57 -8.64 -15.74
C ALA A 143 3.13 -9.92 -15.03
N LYS A 144 2.33 -10.76 -15.69
CA LYS A 144 1.84 -12.02 -15.15
C LYS A 144 1.75 -13.10 -16.23
N GLY A 145 2.60 -14.12 -16.16
CA GLY A 145 2.75 -15.11 -17.23
C GLY A 145 3.13 -14.40 -18.55
N ASP A 146 2.41 -14.68 -19.63
CA ASP A 146 2.64 -14.09 -20.95
C ASP A 146 2.05 -12.67 -21.11
N LYS A 147 1.37 -12.14 -20.08
CA LYS A 147 0.81 -10.78 -20.12
C LYS A 147 1.86 -9.79 -19.67
N PRO A 148 2.23 -8.80 -20.54
CA PRO A 148 3.17 -7.75 -20.15
C PRO A 148 2.59 -6.84 -19.06
N ALA A 149 3.46 -6.14 -18.35
CA ALA A 149 3.05 -5.06 -17.47
C ALA A 149 2.28 -3.99 -18.25
N ARG A 150 1.28 -3.39 -17.63
CA ARG A 150 0.47 -2.32 -18.24
C ARG A 150 0.17 -1.23 -17.24
N GLU A 151 -0.09 -0.05 -17.79
CA GLU A 151 -0.48 1.13 -17.02
C GLU A 151 -1.75 1.74 -17.63
N ARG A 152 -2.58 2.37 -16.79
CA ARG A 152 -3.70 3.19 -17.21
C ARG A 152 -3.72 4.47 -16.39
N VAL A 153 -3.89 5.59 -17.06
CA VAL A 153 -3.97 6.91 -16.42
C VAL A 153 -5.36 7.48 -16.62
N TYR A 154 -5.92 8.02 -15.55
CA TYR A 154 -7.12 8.83 -15.56
C TYR A 154 -6.76 10.25 -15.12
N ASN A 155 -7.22 11.23 -15.89
CA ASN A 155 -7.13 12.64 -15.54
C ASN A 155 -8.43 13.06 -14.87
N MET A 156 -8.30 13.69 -13.72
CA MET A 156 -9.42 14.13 -12.88
C MET A 156 -9.47 15.64 -12.90
N GLU A 157 -10.62 16.18 -13.29
CA GLU A 157 -10.89 17.61 -13.36
C GLU A 157 -11.98 17.99 -12.37
N ARG A 158 -11.77 19.02 -11.57
CA ARG A 158 -12.73 19.47 -10.56
C ARG A 158 -13.97 20.04 -11.21
N ILE A 159 -15.14 19.66 -10.71
CA ILE A 159 -16.42 20.24 -11.08
C ILE A 159 -16.72 21.38 -10.10
N PRO A 160 -16.70 22.67 -10.53
CA PRO A 160 -16.93 23.80 -9.66
C PRO A 160 -18.36 23.79 -9.08
N GLY A 161 -18.49 24.17 -7.81
CA GLY A 161 -19.80 24.40 -7.18
C GLY A 161 -20.68 23.15 -6.95
N LYS A 162 -20.07 21.96 -7.04
CA LYS A 162 -20.75 20.66 -6.85
C LYS A 162 -20.13 19.87 -5.70
#